data_28b376f1fdae644e3194a86de6506393
#
_entry.id   28b376f1fdae644e3194a86de6506393
#
_cell.length_a   1.000
_cell.length_b   1.000
_cell.length_c   1.000
_cell.angle_alpha   90.00
_cell.angle_beta   90.00
_cell.angle_gamma   90.00
#
_symmetry.space_group_name_H-M   'P 1'
#
loop_
_entity.id
_entity.type
_entity.pdbx_description
1 polymer ?
#
loop_
_entity_poly.entity_id
_entity_poly.type
_entity_poly.pdbx_seq_one_letter_code
_entity_poly.pdbx_strand_id
1 'polypeptide(L)'
;MRTVETPRVAVRYHVGGSGPPLVFLHGAGGVTADDPLLAELSATHTVYAPLIPGYGDSEECGEIRDMLDFTLHTWDVIAALGLKDPVLVGHSMGGMIAAEMAALQPNDVSRLALICPAGLWDDAHPIADLFATMPFEMPALLFHDPVAGAAMLTAGRNVTDPNFLQTYLVTNARQLGMAGRILFPIPERGLSQRLYRIRAKTTIIWGDSDRLIPPVYAHGFKKGIAGASLVSIPEAGHMVTLERSLAVAQAIRALG
;
A
#
# COMPACT_ATOMS: atom_id res chain seq x y z
N MET A 1 15.60 -5.87 9.39
CA MET A 1 14.23 -6.35 9.67
C MET A 1 14.11 -6.71 11.14
N ARG A 2 13.00 -6.38 11.79
CA ARG A 2 12.69 -6.66 13.21
C ARG A 2 11.38 -7.43 13.32
N THR A 3 11.02 -7.87 14.52
CA THR A 3 9.77 -8.58 14.81
C THR A 3 9.05 -7.85 15.95
N VAL A 4 7.74 -7.81 15.89
CA VAL A 4 6.87 -7.36 16.98
C VAL A 4 5.79 -8.39 17.22
N GLU A 5 5.52 -8.70 18.48
CA GLU A 5 4.44 -9.60 18.89
C GLU A 5 3.11 -8.84 18.91
N THR A 6 2.07 -9.41 18.31
CA THR A 6 0.69 -8.92 18.38
C THR A 6 -0.22 -9.99 18.98
N PRO A 7 -1.46 -9.65 19.38
CA PRO A 7 -2.39 -10.64 19.91
C PRO A 7 -2.70 -11.81 18.96
N ARG A 8 -2.53 -11.63 17.64
CA ARG A 8 -2.88 -12.65 16.64
C ARG A 8 -1.67 -13.41 16.13
N VAL A 9 -0.58 -12.70 15.77
CA VAL A 9 0.59 -13.29 15.10
C VAL A 9 1.79 -12.37 15.24
N ALA A 10 3.01 -12.92 15.26
CA ALA A 10 4.24 -12.15 15.19
C ALA A 10 4.39 -11.49 13.80
N VAL A 11 4.67 -10.20 13.78
CA VAL A 11 4.78 -9.40 12.54
C VAL A 11 6.23 -8.99 12.31
N ARG A 12 6.73 -9.30 11.11
CA ARG A 12 8.03 -8.78 10.66
C ARG A 12 7.84 -7.37 10.12
N TYR A 13 8.80 -6.48 10.38
CA TYR A 13 8.76 -5.13 9.87
C TYR A 13 10.14 -4.57 9.53
N HIS A 14 10.19 -3.70 8.51
CA HIS A 14 11.34 -2.85 8.26
C HIS A 14 11.25 -1.60 9.11
N VAL A 15 12.40 -1.11 9.58
CA VAL A 15 12.47 0.17 10.30
C VAL A 15 13.76 0.88 9.92
N GLY A 16 13.66 2.19 9.67
CA GLY A 16 14.79 3.03 9.31
C GLY A 16 14.52 4.51 9.57
N GLY A 17 15.58 5.31 9.49
CA GLY A 17 15.50 6.75 9.68
C GLY A 17 15.44 7.21 11.13
N SER A 18 15.21 8.52 11.30
CA SER A 18 15.04 9.17 12.59
C SER A 18 14.08 10.37 12.45
N GLY A 19 13.31 10.65 13.50
CA GLY A 19 12.30 11.71 13.51
C GLY A 19 10.92 11.21 13.94
N PRO A 20 9.84 11.96 13.64
CA PRO A 20 8.48 11.57 13.97
C PRO A 20 8.13 10.19 13.38
N PRO A 21 7.29 9.39 14.05
CA PRO A 21 6.93 8.06 13.55
C PRO A 21 6.05 8.15 12.29
N LEU A 22 6.34 7.28 11.34
CA LEU A 22 5.55 7.07 10.13
C LEU A 22 5.34 5.58 9.93
N VAL A 23 4.10 5.15 9.68
CA VAL A 23 3.77 3.77 9.33
C VAL A 23 3.43 3.70 7.85
N PHE A 24 4.16 2.87 7.11
CA PHE A 24 3.93 2.60 5.69
C PHE A 24 3.28 1.23 5.51
N LEU A 25 2.09 1.20 4.94
CA LEU A 25 1.33 0.00 4.60
C LEU A 25 1.48 -0.29 3.11
N HIS A 26 2.07 -1.44 2.81
CA HIS A 26 2.40 -1.84 1.43
C HIS A 26 1.18 -2.32 0.62
N GLY A 27 1.32 -2.32 -0.70
CA GLY A 27 0.36 -2.91 -1.63
C GLY A 27 0.42 -4.43 -1.72
N ALA A 28 -0.34 -5.01 -2.65
CA ALA A 28 -0.43 -6.45 -2.87
C ALA A 28 0.91 -7.11 -3.27
N GLY A 29 1.86 -6.34 -3.78
CA GLY A 29 3.21 -6.82 -4.11
C GLY A 29 4.18 -6.89 -2.92
N GLY A 30 3.78 -6.45 -1.72
CA GLY A 30 4.68 -6.37 -0.57
C GLY A 30 5.57 -5.14 -0.58
N VAL A 31 6.59 -5.16 0.28
CA VAL A 31 7.65 -4.13 0.37
C VAL A 31 8.96 -4.78 0.79
N THR A 32 10.08 -4.28 0.29
CA THR A 32 11.43 -4.74 0.62
C THR A 32 12.23 -3.67 1.37
N ALA A 33 13.35 -4.05 1.97
CA ALA A 33 14.17 -3.12 2.75
C ALA A 33 14.82 -2.02 1.89
N ASP A 34 15.02 -2.29 0.62
CA ASP A 34 15.62 -1.41 -0.39
C ASP A 34 14.58 -0.63 -1.22
N ASP A 35 13.32 -0.61 -0.76
CA ASP A 35 12.28 0.20 -1.39
C ASP A 35 12.69 1.69 -1.40
N PRO A 36 12.73 2.35 -2.56
CA PRO A 36 13.23 3.73 -2.67
C PRO A 36 12.34 4.73 -1.92
N LEU A 37 11.04 4.50 -1.80
CA LEU A 37 10.18 5.38 -1.02
C LEU A 37 10.51 5.30 0.47
N LEU A 38 10.79 4.11 1.02
CA LEU A 38 11.19 3.98 2.42
C LEU A 38 12.50 4.73 2.69
N ALA A 39 13.47 4.67 1.76
CA ALA A 39 14.71 5.42 1.85
C ALA A 39 14.48 6.93 1.89
N GLU A 40 13.64 7.45 0.97
CA GLU A 40 13.28 8.87 0.92
C GLU A 40 12.58 9.33 2.21
N LEU A 41 11.60 8.58 2.71
CA LEU A 41 10.87 8.92 3.93
C LEU A 41 11.76 8.87 5.18
N SER A 42 12.73 7.96 5.21
CA SER A 42 13.69 7.80 6.31
C SER A 42 14.61 9.00 6.50
N ALA A 43 14.70 9.88 5.51
CA ALA A 43 15.46 11.14 5.64
C ALA A 43 14.84 12.11 6.66
N THR A 44 13.54 11.99 6.98
CA THR A 44 12.82 12.93 7.85
C THR A 44 11.97 12.25 8.92
N HIS A 45 11.75 10.94 8.84
CA HIS A 45 10.89 10.18 9.75
C HIS A 45 11.59 8.90 10.25
N THR A 46 11.14 8.40 11.39
CA THR A 46 11.35 6.99 11.73
C THR A 46 10.24 6.20 11.04
N VAL A 47 10.60 5.50 9.95
CA VAL A 47 9.66 4.77 9.11
C VAL A 47 9.53 3.34 9.61
N TYR A 48 8.31 2.89 9.87
CA TYR A 48 7.94 1.52 10.19
C TYR A 48 7.14 0.96 9.03
N ALA A 49 7.62 -0.11 8.40
CA ALA A 49 6.91 -0.78 7.31
C ALA A 49 6.63 -2.24 7.70
N PRO A 50 5.49 -2.50 8.39
CA PRO A 50 5.11 -3.86 8.74
C PRO A 50 4.77 -4.68 7.50
N LEU A 51 5.21 -5.93 7.49
CA LEU A 51 4.80 -6.91 6.49
C LEU A 51 3.49 -7.56 6.93
N ILE A 52 2.46 -7.41 6.12
CA ILE A 52 1.18 -8.07 6.36
C ILE A 52 1.41 -9.59 6.52
N PRO A 53 0.71 -10.30 7.42
CA PRO A 53 0.82 -11.76 7.56
C PRO A 53 0.75 -12.48 6.20
N GLY A 54 1.69 -13.41 5.97
CA GLY A 54 1.85 -14.07 4.67
C GLY A 54 2.78 -13.37 3.68
N TYR A 55 3.29 -12.19 4.00
CA TYR A 55 4.27 -11.47 3.17
C TYR A 55 5.69 -11.63 3.71
N GLY A 56 6.64 -11.80 2.78
CA GLY A 56 8.06 -12.00 3.12
C GLY A 56 8.21 -13.13 4.13
N ASP A 57 8.91 -12.85 5.24
CA ASP A 57 9.13 -13.79 6.35
C ASP A 57 8.07 -13.68 7.46
N SER A 58 6.98 -12.91 7.27
CA SER A 58 5.85 -12.91 8.19
C SER A 58 5.05 -14.21 8.08
N GLU A 59 4.66 -14.77 9.23
CA GLU A 59 3.81 -15.95 9.28
C GLU A 59 2.42 -15.65 8.71
N GLU A 60 1.76 -16.67 8.19
CA GLU A 60 0.36 -16.58 7.80
C GLU A 60 -0.53 -16.62 9.03
N CYS A 61 -1.62 -15.86 8.99
CA CYS A 61 -2.65 -15.86 10.02
C CYS A 61 -4.01 -16.17 9.42
N GLY A 62 -4.57 -17.37 9.77
CA GLY A 62 -5.87 -17.79 9.28
C GLY A 62 -7.04 -16.97 9.84
N GLU A 63 -6.82 -16.26 10.95
CA GLU A 63 -7.82 -15.42 11.59
C GLU A 63 -8.00 -14.05 10.92
N ILE A 64 -7.06 -13.64 10.06
CA ILE A 64 -7.17 -12.40 9.25
C ILE A 64 -7.88 -12.76 7.95
N ARG A 65 -9.21 -12.60 7.90
CA ARG A 65 -10.08 -13.12 6.85
C ARG A 65 -10.69 -12.06 5.96
N ASP A 66 -10.90 -10.86 6.50
CA ASP A 66 -11.63 -9.78 5.82
C ASP A 66 -11.03 -8.40 6.14
N MET A 67 -11.65 -7.36 5.58
CA MET A 67 -11.19 -5.97 5.73
C MET A 67 -11.15 -5.50 7.18
N LEU A 68 -12.11 -5.93 8.00
CA LEU A 68 -12.15 -5.56 9.42
C LEU A 68 -10.97 -6.20 10.17
N ASP A 69 -10.71 -7.48 9.91
CA ASP A 69 -9.57 -8.18 10.51
C ASP A 69 -8.23 -7.53 10.12
N PHE A 70 -8.05 -7.16 8.84
CA PHE A 70 -6.84 -6.43 8.40
C PHE A 70 -6.70 -5.08 9.12
N THR A 71 -7.80 -4.34 9.26
CA THR A 71 -7.81 -3.02 9.92
C THR A 71 -7.45 -3.15 11.40
N LEU A 72 -8.10 -4.06 12.12
CA LEU A 72 -7.85 -4.29 13.55
C LEU A 72 -6.44 -4.81 13.81
N HIS A 73 -5.98 -5.77 13.00
CA HIS A 73 -4.61 -6.28 13.10
C HIS A 73 -3.57 -5.17 12.89
N THR A 74 -3.81 -4.26 11.95
CA THR A 74 -2.87 -3.14 11.74
C THR A 74 -2.84 -2.18 12.92
N TRP A 75 -3.97 -1.95 13.59
CA TRP A 75 -4.00 -1.21 14.86
C TRP A 75 -3.26 -1.95 15.98
N ASP A 76 -3.39 -3.28 16.07
CA ASP A 76 -2.63 -4.09 17.02
C ASP A 76 -1.12 -3.96 16.80
N VAL A 77 -0.66 -3.92 15.54
CA VAL A 77 0.75 -3.68 15.19
C VAL A 77 1.22 -2.30 15.67
N ILE A 78 0.44 -1.24 15.41
CA ILE A 78 0.77 0.13 15.85
C ILE A 78 0.86 0.20 17.37
N ALA A 79 -0.09 -0.43 18.07
CA ALA A 79 -0.11 -0.48 19.54
C ALA A 79 1.08 -1.26 20.10
N ALA A 80 1.39 -2.43 19.53
CA ALA A 80 2.52 -3.28 19.94
C ALA A 80 3.88 -2.60 19.71
N LEU A 81 3.99 -1.75 18.67
CA LEU A 81 5.17 -0.91 18.43
C LEU A 81 5.24 0.32 19.36
N GLY A 82 4.19 0.58 20.15
CA GLY A 82 4.12 1.74 21.07
C GLY A 82 4.06 3.10 20.35
N LEU A 83 3.61 3.12 19.08
CA LEU A 83 3.59 4.33 18.29
C LEU A 83 2.40 5.21 18.68
N LYS A 84 2.65 6.51 18.84
CA LYS A 84 1.64 7.52 19.15
C LYS A 84 1.51 8.47 17.96
N ASP A 85 0.30 8.61 17.43
CA ASP A 85 -0.05 9.49 16.33
C ASP A 85 0.94 9.44 15.14
N PRO A 86 1.26 8.25 14.60
CA PRO A 86 2.14 8.16 13.46
C PRO A 86 1.50 8.77 12.21
N VAL A 87 2.31 9.33 11.30
CA VAL A 87 1.83 9.60 9.94
C VAL A 87 1.47 8.26 9.31
N LEU A 88 0.21 8.10 8.92
CA LEU A 88 -0.25 6.86 8.28
C LEU A 88 -0.16 6.99 6.77
N VAL A 89 0.61 6.14 6.15
CA VAL A 89 0.83 6.11 4.69
C VAL A 89 0.46 4.75 4.16
N GLY A 90 -0.35 4.70 3.12
CA GLY A 90 -0.71 3.41 2.51
C GLY A 90 -0.69 3.47 0.98
N HIS A 91 -0.12 2.45 0.35
CA HIS A 91 -0.10 2.28 -1.10
C HIS A 91 -1.06 1.17 -1.52
N SER A 92 -1.91 1.42 -2.52
CA SER A 92 -2.79 0.40 -3.13
C SER A 92 -3.66 -0.31 -2.08
N MET A 93 -3.50 -1.61 -1.88
CA MET A 93 -4.14 -2.39 -0.81
C MET A 93 -3.87 -1.78 0.58
N GLY A 94 -2.63 -1.39 0.87
CA GLY A 94 -2.28 -0.70 2.11
C GLY A 94 -2.96 0.66 2.25
N GLY A 95 -3.22 1.34 1.13
CA GLY A 95 -4.01 2.58 1.09
C GLY A 95 -5.47 2.35 1.46
N MET A 96 -6.07 1.25 1.00
CA MET A 96 -7.40 0.81 1.40
C MET A 96 -7.45 0.53 2.91
N ILE A 97 -6.47 -0.21 3.45
CA ILE A 97 -6.39 -0.50 4.89
C ILE A 97 -6.24 0.80 5.68
N ALA A 98 -5.34 1.71 5.27
CA ALA A 98 -5.13 3.00 5.93
C ALA A 98 -6.39 3.87 5.95
N ALA A 99 -7.13 3.90 4.85
CA ALA A 99 -8.40 4.64 4.77
C ALA A 99 -9.47 4.04 5.70
N GLU A 100 -9.59 2.70 5.78
CA GLU A 100 -10.50 2.04 6.72
C GLU A 100 -10.11 2.32 8.18
N MET A 101 -8.81 2.28 8.50
CA MET A 101 -8.30 2.62 9.83
C MET A 101 -8.73 4.03 10.24
N ALA A 102 -8.51 5.01 9.35
CA ALA A 102 -8.87 6.40 9.61
C ALA A 102 -10.39 6.63 9.64
N ALA A 103 -11.19 5.86 8.90
CA ALA A 103 -12.64 5.94 8.91
C ALA A 103 -13.26 5.31 10.17
N LEU A 104 -12.71 4.19 10.65
CA LEU A 104 -13.20 3.48 11.83
C LEU A 104 -12.78 4.16 13.14
N GLN A 105 -11.56 4.70 13.21
CA GLN A 105 -11.02 5.41 14.36
C GLN A 105 -10.56 6.83 13.97
N PRO A 106 -11.50 7.74 13.66
CA PRO A 106 -11.19 9.04 13.07
C PRO A 106 -10.44 10.02 14.01
N ASN A 107 -10.35 9.70 15.29
CA ASN A 107 -9.64 10.53 16.26
C ASN A 107 -8.19 10.05 16.51
N ASP A 108 -7.83 8.87 15.99
CA ASP A 108 -6.52 8.24 16.24
C ASP A 108 -5.56 8.38 15.04
N VAL A 109 -6.00 9.03 13.98
CA VAL A 109 -5.18 9.36 12.81
C VAL A 109 -5.28 10.84 12.53
N SER A 110 -4.18 11.58 12.74
CA SER A 110 -4.11 13.01 12.46
C SER A 110 -3.65 13.34 11.05
N ARG A 111 -2.81 12.47 10.43
CA ARG A 111 -2.19 12.66 9.11
C ARG A 111 -2.25 11.38 8.31
N LEU A 112 -2.77 11.49 7.09
CA LEU A 112 -3.02 10.36 6.20
C LEU A 112 -2.52 10.62 4.79
N ALA A 113 -1.68 9.76 4.24
CA ALA A 113 -1.32 9.76 2.82
C ALA A 113 -1.82 8.48 2.14
N LEU A 114 -2.63 8.65 1.11
CA LEU A 114 -3.21 7.57 0.32
C LEU A 114 -2.57 7.59 -1.08
N ILE A 115 -1.79 6.56 -1.40
CA ILE A 115 -1.07 6.44 -2.67
C ILE A 115 -1.77 5.41 -3.53
N CYS A 116 -2.39 5.83 -4.65
CA CYS A 116 -3.17 4.96 -5.55
C CYS A 116 -4.03 3.93 -4.79
N PRO A 117 -4.81 4.35 -3.76
CA PRO A 117 -5.49 3.41 -2.87
C PRO A 117 -6.54 2.60 -3.62
N ALA A 118 -6.64 1.29 -3.30
CA ALA A 118 -7.79 0.47 -3.64
C ALA A 118 -8.99 0.80 -2.72
N GLY A 119 -10.13 0.13 -2.91
CA GLY A 119 -11.26 0.18 -1.98
C GLY A 119 -12.51 0.90 -2.47
N LEU A 120 -12.46 1.47 -3.66
CA LEU A 120 -13.64 1.99 -4.36
C LEU A 120 -13.92 1.17 -5.63
N TRP A 121 -15.17 1.22 -6.10
CA TRP A 121 -15.57 0.60 -7.36
C TRP A 121 -16.52 1.51 -8.12
N ASP A 122 -16.31 1.60 -9.44
CA ASP A 122 -17.17 2.29 -10.39
C ASP A 122 -17.34 1.40 -11.63
N ASP A 123 -18.55 0.96 -11.91
CA ASP A 123 -18.87 0.10 -13.06
C ASP A 123 -18.53 0.77 -14.42
N ALA A 124 -18.49 2.10 -14.47
CA ALA A 124 -18.08 2.84 -15.67
C ALA A 124 -16.56 2.81 -15.91
N HIS A 125 -15.78 2.52 -14.88
CA HIS A 125 -14.32 2.52 -14.92
C HIS A 125 -13.77 1.30 -14.18
N PRO A 126 -14.02 0.05 -14.64
CA PRO A 126 -13.64 -1.15 -13.90
C PRO A 126 -12.15 -1.22 -13.67
N ILE A 127 -11.76 -1.64 -12.46
CA ILE A 127 -10.37 -1.92 -12.09
C ILE A 127 -9.94 -3.20 -12.80
N ALA A 128 -8.74 -3.22 -13.36
CA ALA A 128 -8.20 -4.42 -13.99
C ALA A 128 -8.05 -5.57 -12.97
N ASP A 129 -8.37 -6.78 -13.40
CA ASP A 129 -8.25 -7.96 -12.52
C ASP A 129 -6.78 -8.37 -12.36
N LEU A 130 -6.19 -7.94 -11.25
CA LEU A 130 -4.82 -8.26 -10.86
C LEU A 130 -4.58 -9.78 -10.76
N PHE A 131 -5.61 -10.54 -10.39
CA PHE A 131 -5.52 -12.00 -10.15
C PHE A 131 -5.61 -12.80 -11.45
N ALA A 132 -6.21 -12.22 -12.50
CA ALA A 132 -6.27 -12.81 -13.84
C ALA A 132 -5.12 -12.34 -14.76
N THR A 133 -4.31 -11.37 -14.33
CA THR A 133 -3.21 -10.81 -15.11
C THR A 133 -1.97 -11.72 -15.04
N MET A 134 -1.42 -12.06 -16.20
CA MET A 134 -0.23 -12.90 -16.26
C MET A 134 1.03 -12.13 -15.83
N PRO A 135 2.03 -12.79 -15.22
CA PRO A 135 3.24 -12.12 -14.71
C PRO A 135 3.97 -11.24 -15.74
N PHE A 136 3.97 -11.61 -17.01
CA PHE A 136 4.61 -10.85 -18.09
C PHE A 136 3.80 -9.63 -18.54
N GLU A 137 2.50 -9.55 -18.19
CA GLU A 137 1.63 -8.41 -18.47
C GLU A 137 1.67 -7.37 -17.34
N MET A 138 2.07 -7.80 -16.13
CA MET A 138 2.14 -6.93 -14.95
C MET A 138 2.91 -5.62 -15.17
N PRO A 139 4.08 -5.60 -15.84
CA PRO A 139 4.79 -4.34 -16.05
C PRO A 139 3.97 -3.32 -16.85
N ALA A 140 3.23 -3.75 -17.87
CA ALA A 140 2.39 -2.86 -18.68
C ALA A 140 1.19 -2.31 -17.90
N LEU A 141 0.69 -3.06 -16.92
CA LEU A 141 -0.42 -2.65 -16.07
C LEU A 141 0.02 -1.70 -14.95
N LEU A 142 1.19 -1.96 -14.36
CA LEU A 142 1.62 -1.32 -13.11
C LEU A 142 2.52 -0.10 -13.31
N PHE A 143 3.23 0.01 -14.43
CA PHE A 143 4.23 1.06 -14.64
C PHE A 143 3.89 1.95 -15.84
N HIS A 144 4.34 3.20 -15.79
CA HIS A 144 4.32 4.11 -16.94
C HIS A 144 5.21 3.57 -18.05
N ASP A 145 6.47 3.22 -17.72
CA ASP A 145 7.42 2.52 -18.60
C ASP A 145 7.45 1.01 -18.25
N PRO A 146 6.83 0.15 -19.07
CA PRO A 146 6.80 -1.28 -18.82
C PRO A 146 8.18 -1.96 -18.85
N VAL A 147 9.13 -1.44 -19.63
CA VAL A 147 10.48 -2.03 -19.75
C VAL A 147 11.28 -1.78 -18.47
N ALA A 148 11.30 -0.54 -18.01
CA ALA A 148 11.90 -0.19 -16.72
C ALA A 148 11.18 -0.91 -15.58
N GLY A 149 9.84 -0.99 -15.62
CA GLY A 149 9.01 -1.68 -14.63
C GLY A 149 9.32 -3.17 -14.52
N ALA A 150 9.54 -3.87 -15.62
CA ALA A 150 9.93 -5.29 -15.60
C ALA A 150 11.26 -5.50 -14.84
N ALA A 151 12.25 -4.62 -15.06
CA ALA A 151 13.51 -4.67 -14.34
C ALA A 151 13.32 -4.36 -12.84
N MET A 152 12.45 -3.42 -12.47
CA MET A 152 12.15 -3.10 -11.07
C MET A 152 11.46 -4.27 -10.36
N LEU A 153 10.46 -4.92 -10.97
CA LEU A 153 9.75 -6.06 -10.38
C LEU A 153 10.65 -7.26 -10.11
N THR A 154 11.65 -7.46 -10.93
CA THR A 154 12.59 -8.59 -10.79
C THR A 154 13.86 -8.22 -10.03
N ALA A 155 14.01 -6.95 -9.60
CA ALA A 155 15.25 -6.40 -9.06
C ALA A 155 16.46 -6.68 -10.00
N GLY A 156 16.24 -6.59 -11.31
CA GLY A 156 17.23 -6.86 -12.34
C GLY A 156 17.64 -8.33 -12.48
N ARG A 157 16.98 -9.25 -11.78
CA ARG A 157 17.29 -10.69 -11.83
C ARG A 157 16.78 -11.32 -13.12
N ASN A 158 17.48 -12.35 -13.54
CA ASN A 158 17.14 -13.07 -14.76
C ASN A 158 15.94 -14.00 -14.55
N VAL A 159 14.81 -13.69 -15.18
CA VAL A 159 13.59 -14.51 -15.14
C VAL A 159 13.74 -15.86 -15.88
N THR A 160 14.81 -16.09 -16.64
CA THR A 160 15.10 -17.38 -17.25
C THR A 160 15.86 -18.33 -16.33
N ASP A 161 16.32 -17.86 -15.15
CA ASP A 161 16.85 -18.74 -14.11
C ASP A 161 15.69 -19.51 -13.45
N PRO A 162 15.64 -20.84 -13.57
CA PRO A 162 14.53 -21.64 -13.07
C PRO A 162 14.33 -21.53 -11.56
N ASN A 163 15.43 -21.40 -10.78
CA ASN A 163 15.36 -21.29 -9.32
C ASN A 163 14.77 -19.93 -8.89
N PHE A 164 15.20 -18.86 -9.55
CA PHE A 164 14.63 -17.55 -9.31
C PHE A 164 13.15 -17.53 -9.71
N LEU A 165 12.81 -18.02 -10.91
CA LEU A 165 11.44 -18.02 -11.39
C LEU A 165 10.50 -18.80 -10.46
N GLN A 166 10.92 -20.00 -10.01
CA GLN A 166 10.13 -20.80 -9.08
C GLN A 166 9.87 -20.04 -7.77
N THR A 167 10.92 -19.49 -7.16
CA THR A 167 10.80 -18.71 -5.92
C THR A 167 9.91 -17.50 -6.10
N TYR A 168 10.07 -16.77 -7.21
CA TYR A 168 9.28 -15.59 -7.54
C TYR A 168 7.78 -15.94 -7.69
N LEU A 169 7.45 -16.99 -8.44
CA LEU A 169 6.06 -17.42 -8.66
C LEU A 169 5.39 -17.89 -7.36
N VAL A 170 6.09 -18.69 -6.54
CA VAL A 170 5.55 -19.18 -5.26
C VAL A 170 5.30 -18.01 -4.30
N THR A 171 6.26 -17.08 -4.19
CA THR A 171 6.12 -15.90 -3.34
C THR A 171 4.96 -15.02 -3.79
N ASN A 172 4.85 -14.74 -5.09
CA ASN A 172 3.74 -13.98 -5.65
C ASN A 172 2.38 -14.65 -5.39
N ALA A 173 2.27 -15.95 -5.62
CA ALA A 173 1.02 -16.69 -5.40
C ALA A 173 0.58 -16.61 -3.93
N ARG A 174 1.53 -16.74 -2.99
CA ARG A 174 1.27 -16.60 -1.55
C ARG A 174 0.78 -15.20 -1.19
N GLN A 175 1.47 -14.16 -1.66
CA GLN A 175 1.13 -12.76 -1.41
C GLN A 175 -0.24 -12.40 -2.02
N LEU A 176 -0.49 -12.78 -3.27
CA LEU A 176 -1.78 -12.56 -3.92
C LEU A 176 -2.92 -13.34 -3.22
N GLY A 177 -2.63 -14.54 -2.71
CA GLY A 177 -3.60 -15.29 -1.90
C GLY A 177 -4.07 -14.51 -0.66
N MET A 178 -3.16 -13.82 0.03
CA MET A 178 -3.52 -12.94 1.16
C MET A 178 -4.25 -11.68 0.70
N ALA A 179 -3.75 -11.02 -0.36
CA ALA A 179 -4.40 -9.83 -0.93
C ALA A 179 -5.82 -10.12 -1.42
N GLY A 180 -6.06 -11.32 -1.97
CA GLY A 180 -7.35 -11.75 -2.48
C GLY A 180 -8.48 -11.73 -1.45
N ARG A 181 -8.17 -11.86 -0.16
CA ARG A 181 -9.17 -11.80 0.93
C ARG A 181 -9.95 -10.48 0.96
N ILE A 182 -9.34 -9.38 0.50
CA ILE A 182 -9.96 -8.05 0.48
C ILE A 182 -10.07 -7.43 -0.91
N LEU A 183 -9.23 -7.82 -1.86
CA LEU A 183 -9.22 -7.23 -3.21
C LEU A 183 -10.06 -8.02 -4.22
N PHE A 184 -10.24 -9.34 -4.03
CA PHE A 184 -10.95 -10.18 -5.01
C PHE A 184 -12.41 -10.42 -4.60
N PRO A 185 -13.36 -10.48 -5.54
CA PRO A 185 -13.25 -10.08 -6.96
C PRO A 185 -13.33 -8.57 -7.17
N ILE A 186 -13.95 -7.85 -6.24
CA ILE A 186 -14.14 -6.38 -6.25
C ILE A 186 -13.60 -5.83 -4.94
N PRO A 187 -12.70 -4.84 -4.95
CA PRO A 187 -12.06 -4.32 -3.74
C PRO A 187 -12.97 -3.46 -2.86
N GLU A 188 -14.15 -3.03 -3.34
CA GLU A 188 -15.10 -2.24 -2.55
C GLU A 188 -15.72 -3.09 -1.42
N ARG A 189 -15.36 -2.74 -0.18
CA ARG A 189 -15.87 -3.36 1.06
C ARG A 189 -16.69 -2.37 1.89
N GLY A 190 -17.35 -1.41 1.22
CA GLY A 190 -18.15 -0.36 1.82
C GLY A 190 -17.33 0.86 2.26
N LEU A 191 -16.05 0.98 1.82
CA LEU A 191 -15.21 2.13 2.14
C LEU A 191 -15.81 3.43 1.60
N SER A 192 -16.41 3.42 0.41
CA SER A 192 -17.10 4.58 -0.18
C SER A 192 -18.13 5.22 0.76
N GLN A 193 -18.82 4.39 1.56
CA GLN A 193 -19.82 4.83 2.52
C GLN A 193 -19.22 5.34 3.83
N ARG A 194 -17.90 5.16 4.07
CA ARG A 194 -17.21 5.54 5.31
C ARG A 194 -16.21 6.67 5.14
N LEU A 195 -15.82 7.04 3.92
CA LEU A 195 -14.82 8.08 3.66
C LEU A 195 -15.12 9.40 4.37
N TYR A 196 -16.41 9.79 4.49
CA TYR A 196 -16.82 11.03 5.15
C TYR A 196 -16.43 11.09 6.65
N ARG A 197 -16.11 9.95 7.26
CA ARG A 197 -15.69 9.85 8.66
C ARG A 197 -14.22 10.23 8.86
N ILE A 198 -13.41 10.19 7.80
CA ILE A 198 -11.98 10.51 7.87
C ILE A 198 -11.81 11.98 8.22
N ARG A 199 -11.17 12.25 9.36
CA ARG A 199 -10.88 13.59 9.89
C ARG A 199 -9.43 14.00 9.75
N ALA A 200 -8.56 13.03 9.45
CA ALA A 200 -7.14 13.25 9.26
C ALA A 200 -6.87 14.30 8.17
N LYS A 201 -5.86 15.13 8.36
CA LYS A 201 -5.29 15.90 7.25
C LYS A 201 -4.82 14.92 6.19
N THR A 202 -5.46 14.92 5.02
CA THR A 202 -5.29 13.85 4.02
C THR A 202 -4.69 14.38 2.73
N THR A 203 -3.68 13.68 2.21
CA THR A 203 -3.16 13.83 0.85
C THR A 203 -3.38 12.55 0.07
N ILE A 204 -4.03 12.67 -1.09
CA ILE A 204 -4.23 11.61 -2.07
C ILE A 204 -3.16 11.81 -3.15
N ILE A 205 -2.40 10.76 -3.46
CA ILE A 205 -1.29 10.81 -4.42
C ILE A 205 -1.57 9.77 -5.50
N TRP A 206 -1.47 10.17 -6.78
CA TRP A 206 -1.80 9.26 -7.89
C TRP A 206 -0.86 9.43 -9.05
N GLY A 207 -0.40 8.32 -9.65
CA GLY A 207 0.29 8.32 -10.93
C GLY A 207 -0.71 8.55 -12.07
N ASP A 208 -0.45 9.49 -12.97
CA ASP A 208 -1.39 9.85 -14.04
C ASP A 208 -1.53 8.75 -15.11
N SER A 209 -0.60 7.82 -15.14
CA SER A 209 -0.57 6.66 -16.05
C SER A 209 -0.98 5.35 -15.36
N ASP A 210 -1.64 5.38 -14.20
CA ASP A 210 -2.10 4.18 -13.48
C ASP A 210 -3.15 3.44 -14.33
N ARG A 211 -2.77 2.25 -14.81
CA ARG A 211 -3.63 1.38 -15.62
C ARG A 211 -4.27 0.26 -14.81
N LEU A 212 -3.82 0.05 -13.57
CA LEU A 212 -4.45 -0.91 -12.65
C LEU A 212 -5.68 -0.27 -12.00
N ILE A 213 -5.49 0.84 -11.30
CA ILE A 213 -6.59 1.61 -10.69
C ILE A 213 -6.62 2.98 -11.37
N PRO A 214 -7.55 3.21 -12.31
CA PRO A 214 -7.57 4.43 -13.10
C PRO A 214 -7.58 5.70 -12.25
N PRO A 215 -6.91 6.81 -12.68
CA PRO A 215 -6.81 8.04 -11.90
C PRO A 215 -8.15 8.70 -11.57
N VAL A 216 -9.24 8.34 -12.25
CA VAL A 216 -10.60 8.80 -11.92
C VAL A 216 -10.98 8.47 -10.47
N TYR A 217 -10.48 7.38 -9.91
CA TYR A 217 -10.72 7.00 -8.52
C TYR A 217 -10.16 8.00 -7.51
N ALA A 218 -9.10 8.74 -7.85
CA ALA A 218 -8.56 9.81 -7.01
C ALA A 218 -9.62 10.88 -6.69
N HIS A 219 -10.49 11.18 -7.65
CA HIS A 219 -11.61 12.12 -7.46
C HIS A 219 -12.68 11.55 -6.54
N GLY A 220 -12.90 10.22 -6.55
CA GLY A 220 -13.81 9.54 -5.63
C GLY A 220 -13.34 9.69 -4.17
N PHE A 221 -12.06 9.42 -3.89
CA PHE A 221 -11.47 9.64 -2.58
C PHE A 221 -11.52 11.11 -2.17
N LYS A 222 -11.13 12.03 -3.05
CA LYS A 222 -11.16 13.48 -2.78
C LYS A 222 -12.56 13.99 -2.47
N LYS A 223 -13.57 13.50 -3.16
CA LYS A 223 -14.97 13.86 -2.91
C LYS A 223 -15.46 13.31 -1.57
N GLY A 224 -15.02 12.08 -1.21
CA GLY A 224 -15.46 11.40 0.01
C GLY A 224 -14.79 11.92 1.28
N ILE A 225 -13.58 12.47 1.20
CA ILE A 225 -12.77 12.90 2.35
C ILE A 225 -12.74 14.43 2.39
N ALA A 226 -13.38 15.03 3.40
CA ALA A 226 -13.43 16.48 3.54
C ALA A 226 -12.04 17.08 3.68
N GLY A 227 -11.73 18.11 2.91
CA GLY A 227 -10.45 18.84 2.99
C GLY A 227 -9.23 18.08 2.39
N ALA A 228 -9.43 16.92 1.78
CA ALA A 228 -8.33 16.18 1.17
C ALA A 228 -7.71 16.94 -0.02
N SER A 229 -6.38 16.98 -0.05
CA SER A 229 -5.61 17.44 -1.21
C SER A 229 -5.39 16.28 -2.19
N LEU A 230 -5.20 16.60 -3.48
CA LEU A 230 -4.88 15.63 -4.53
C LEU A 230 -3.59 16.07 -5.23
N VAL A 231 -2.63 15.17 -5.32
CA VAL A 231 -1.37 15.33 -6.04
C VAL A 231 -1.32 14.30 -7.15
N SER A 232 -1.37 14.74 -8.41
CA SER A 232 -1.12 13.88 -9.57
C SER A 232 0.37 13.92 -9.91
N ILE A 233 0.96 12.76 -10.14
CA ILE A 233 2.37 12.62 -10.47
C ILE A 233 2.49 12.17 -11.94
N PRO A 234 3.08 13.02 -12.80
CA PRO A 234 3.20 12.73 -14.21
C PRO A 234 4.18 11.58 -14.47
N GLU A 235 3.99 10.90 -15.59
CA GLU A 235 4.86 9.80 -16.05
C GLU A 235 5.09 8.73 -14.97
N ALA A 236 4.03 8.38 -14.24
CA ALA A 236 4.04 7.34 -13.23
C ALA A 236 2.78 6.48 -13.32
N GLY A 237 2.92 5.18 -13.18
CA GLY A 237 1.84 4.22 -13.13
C GLY A 237 1.38 3.95 -11.69
N HIS A 238 0.81 2.76 -11.48
CA HIS A 238 0.38 2.29 -10.16
C HIS A 238 1.55 2.19 -9.16
N MET A 239 2.73 1.80 -9.66
CA MET A 239 3.95 1.71 -8.85
C MET A 239 4.68 3.05 -8.75
N VAL A 240 3.94 4.15 -8.61
CA VAL A 240 4.46 5.51 -8.44
C VAL A 240 5.49 5.62 -7.30
N THR A 241 5.38 4.76 -6.28
CA THR A 241 6.33 4.64 -5.16
C THR A 241 7.73 4.25 -5.60
N LEU A 242 7.84 3.47 -6.67
CA LEU A 242 9.11 3.05 -7.28
C LEU A 242 9.56 4.01 -8.38
N GLU A 243 8.63 4.46 -9.24
CA GLU A 243 8.94 5.28 -10.40
C GLU A 243 9.28 6.73 -10.04
N ARG A 244 8.64 7.28 -9.00
CA ARG A 244 8.74 8.70 -8.60
C ARG A 244 8.80 8.84 -7.07
N SER A 245 9.59 8.02 -6.39
CA SER A 245 9.69 7.95 -4.93
C SER A 245 9.93 9.31 -4.26
N LEU A 246 10.81 10.14 -4.83
CA LEU A 246 11.10 11.48 -4.30
C LEU A 246 9.88 12.40 -4.37
N ALA A 247 9.13 12.41 -5.48
CA ALA A 247 7.92 13.23 -5.62
C ALA A 247 6.82 12.78 -4.64
N VAL A 248 6.65 11.46 -4.48
CA VAL A 248 5.74 10.88 -3.48
C VAL A 248 6.13 11.30 -2.06
N ALA A 249 7.43 11.17 -1.71
CA ALA A 249 7.93 11.57 -0.39
C ALA A 249 7.74 13.07 -0.13
N GLN A 250 7.93 13.94 -1.12
CA GLN A 250 7.68 15.38 -1.01
C GLN A 250 6.20 15.66 -0.74
N ALA A 251 5.28 14.99 -1.43
CA ALA A 251 3.85 15.13 -1.20
C ALA A 251 3.44 14.68 0.22
N ILE A 252 4.05 13.62 0.74
CA ILE A 252 3.83 13.14 2.11
C ILE A 252 4.38 14.14 3.14
N ARG A 253 5.59 14.67 2.94
CA ARG A 253 6.20 15.68 3.83
C ARG A 253 5.36 16.96 3.93
N ALA A 254 4.62 17.32 2.88
CA ALA A 254 3.72 18.49 2.87
C ALA A 254 2.51 18.34 3.81
N LEU A 255 2.27 17.15 4.37
CA LEU A 255 1.29 16.95 5.46
C LEU A 255 1.71 17.61 6.77
N GLY A 256 3.00 17.85 6.95
CA GLY A 256 3.54 18.53 8.16
C GLY A 256 3.83 17.57 9.28
#